data_73df8b2668c9e852c153e939253fd909
#
_entry.id   73df8b2668c9e852c153e939253fd909
#
_cell.length_a   1.000
_cell.length_b   1.000
_cell.length_c   1.000
_cell.angle_alpha   90.00
_cell.angle_beta   90.00
_cell.angle_gamma   90.00
#
_symmetry.space_group_name_H-M   'P 1'
#
loop_
_entity.id
_entity.type
_entity.pdbx_description
1 polymer ?
#
loop_
_entity_poly.entity_id
_entity_poly.type
_entity_poly.pdbx_seq_one_letter_code
_entity_poly.pdbx_strand_id
1 'polypeptide(L)'
;MKDLDSAALDCLAALADERSFERAAHALNITQSAVSQRLRGLEAQVGQPLVVRSRPLRLTEPGKVLLRFARQLQALRADVSRELGQQAAPQERLPIAVNADSLATWVLPALDPLVQQGLRQGFGLELVVDDQDFTHDWLRQGEVLGCVSTVSQALRGCVVQPLGRMRYVAAVSPAFAQHHLPQGLSAANFAQLPFLVFNRKDDNQVQWVAKAFGLRSPRLLERYVPSSEAYVHAIRMGWGVGVAPELQLAPLIARGELLAVRPEVRIEVMLHWHQWKLQPDQPGAPAALLDQIGHALAAGAAVALHH
;
A
#
# COMPACT_ATOMS: atom_id res chain seq x y z
N MET A 1 -19.19 -27.19 0.29
CA MET A 1 -18.45 -26.76 1.47
C MET A 1 -19.49 -26.49 2.55
N LYS A 2 -19.72 -27.47 3.44
CA LYS A 2 -20.63 -27.31 4.58
C LYS A 2 -19.90 -26.47 5.64
N ASP A 3 -20.60 -25.54 6.19
CA ASP A 3 -20.31 -24.69 7.36
C ASP A 3 -18.83 -24.66 7.85
N LEU A 4 -18.06 -23.75 7.29
CA LEU A 4 -16.71 -23.48 7.78
C LEU A 4 -16.83 -22.87 9.19
N ASP A 5 -16.17 -23.49 10.16
CA ASP A 5 -16.17 -22.98 11.54
C ASP A 5 -15.52 -21.60 11.59
N SER A 6 -16.29 -20.64 12.04
CA SER A 6 -15.87 -19.26 12.18
C SER A 6 -14.66 -19.07 13.08
N ALA A 7 -14.60 -19.80 14.20
CA ALA A 7 -13.46 -19.71 15.11
C ALA A 7 -12.18 -20.33 14.50
N ALA A 8 -12.33 -21.27 13.58
CA ALA A 8 -11.18 -21.81 12.84
C ALA A 8 -10.68 -20.82 11.76
N LEU A 9 -11.60 -20.07 11.12
CA LEU A 9 -11.23 -18.97 10.21
C LEU A 9 -10.52 -17.83 10.94
N ASP A 10 -10.98 -17.47 12.14
CA ASP A 10 -10.29 -16.48 12.99
C ASP A 10 -8.90 -16.95 13.40
N CYS A 11 -8.72 -18.25 13.68
CA CYS A 11 -7.38 -18.82 13.92
C CYS A 11 -6.48 -18.74 12.68
N LEU A 12 -7.01 -18.96 11.48
CA LEU A 12 -6.23 -18.83 10.25
C LEU A 12 -5.79 -17.39 10.00
N ALA A 13 -6.68 -16.42 10.24
CA ALA A 13 -6.37 -15.00 10.13
C ALA A 13 -5.27 -14.59 11.14
N ALA A 14 -5.43 -14.96 12.41
CA ALA A 14 -4.42 -14.68 13.44
C ALA A 14 -3.05 -15.36 13.13
N LEU A 15 -3.05 -16.56 12.56
CA LEU A 15 -1.81 -17.21 12.11
C LEU A 15 -1.14 -16.50 10.95
N ALA A 16 -1.91 -15.89 10.04
CA ALA A 16 -1.39 -15.08 8.94
C ALA A 16 -0.74 -13.80 9.48
N ASP A 17 -1.39 -13.11 10.41
CA ASP A 17 -0.92 -11.86 11.00
C ASP A 17 0.35 -12.08 11.85
N GLU A 18 0.27 -13.02 12.74
CA GLU A 18 1.31 -13.28 13.74
C GLU A 18 2.45 -14.16 13.25
N ARG A 19 2.25 -14.91 12.18
CA ARG A 19 3.22 -15.85 11.60
C ARG A 19 3.82 -16.84 12.62
N SER A 20 3.08 -17.08 13.72
CA SER A 20 3.47 -17.90 14.86
C SER A 20 2.23 -18.46 15.56
N PHE A 21 2.24 -19.77 15.86
CA PHE A 21 1.16 -20.42 16.62
C PHE A 21 1.03 -19.86 18.03
N GLU A 22 2.14 -19.57 18.69
CA GLU A 22 2.16 -19.02 20.04
C GLU A 22 1.59 -17.61 20.10
N ARG A 23 2.03 -16.73 19.20
CA ARG A 23 1.52 -15.35 19.12
C ARG A 23 0.04 -15.32 18.71
N ALA A 24 -0.36 -16.13 17.74
CA ALA A 24 -1.77 -16.26 17.35
C ALA A 24 -2.65 -16.74 18.52
N ALA A 25 -2.16 -17.69 19.31
CA ALA A 25 -2.87 -18.15 20.52
C ALA A 25 -3.03 -17.02 21.55
N HIS A 26 -1.98 -16.24 21.76
CA HIS A 26 -2.01 -15.08 22.65
C HIS A 26 -2.99 -14.01 22.13
N ALA A 27 -2.94 -13.67 20.84
CA ALA A 27 -3.84 -12.70 20.22
C ALA A 27 -5.33 -13.09 20.34
N LEU A 28 -5.61 -14.40 20.28
CA LEU A 28 -6.98 -14.93 20.39
C LEU A 28 -7.40 -15.29 21.83
N ASN A 29 -6.53 -15.09 22.82
CA ASN A 29 -6.75 -15.49 24.21
C ASN A 29 -7.14 -16.97 24.38
N ILE A 30 -6.49 -17.87 23.61
CA ILE A 30 -6.67 -19.32 23.68
C ILE A 30 -5.31 -20.03 23.75
N THR A 31 -5.31 -21.35 23.94
CA THR A 31 -4.07 -22.14 23.97
C THR A 31 -3.53 -22.41 22.57
N GLN A 32 -2.22 -22.58 22.43
CA GLN A 32 -1.58 -23.00 21.17
C GLN A 32 -2.14 -24.32 20.65
N SER A 33 -2.46 -25.26 21.55
CA SER A 33 -3.09 -26.53 21.19
C SER A 33 -4.47 -26.32 20.56
N ALA A 34 -5.28 -25.38 21.07
CA ALA A 34 -6.59 -25.03 20.51
C ALA A 34 -6.45 -24.44 19.09
N VAL A 35 -5.50 -23.52 18.86
CA VAL A 35 -5.20 -23.01 17.52
C VAL A 35 -4.83 -24.15 16.57
N SER A 36 -3.93 -25.06 17.01
CA SER A 36 -3.51 -26.22 16.20
C SER A 36 -4.64 -27.19 15.90
N GLN A 37 -5.57 -27.39 16.83
CA GLN A 37 -6.74 -28.26 16.63
C GLN A 37 -7.74 -27.64 15.64
N ARG A 38 -8.07 -26.35 15.80
CA ARG A 38 -8.98 -25.63 14.91
C ARG A 38 -8.43 -25.58 13.48
N LEU A 39 -7.12 -25.29 13.33
CA LEU A 39 -6.48 -25.30 12.02
C LEU A 39 -6.55 -26.71 11.37
N ARG A 40 -6.23 -27.77 12.11
CA ARG A 40 -6.34 -29.17 11.60
C ARG A 40 -7.77 -29.51 11.20
N GLY A 41 -8.77 -29.10 11.98
CA GLY A 41 -10.17 -29.26 11.63
C GLY A 41 -10.52 -28.57 10.32
N LEU A 42 -10.04 -27.32 10.11
CA LEU A 42 -10.25 -26.58 8.89
C LEU A 42 -9.53 -27.22 7.68
N GLU A 43 -8.28 -27.67 7.85
CA GLU A 43 -7.52 -28.41 6.84
C GLU A 43 -8.21 -29.72 6.45
N ALA A 44 -8.78 -30.44 7.42
CA ALA A 44 -9.53 -31.66 7.16
C ALA A 44 -10.84 -31.39 6.37
N GLN A 45 -11.55 -30.29 6.67
CA GLN A 45 -12.75 -29.88 5.92
C GLN A 45 -12.43 -29.48 4.46
N VAL A 46 -11.29 -28.84 4.26
CA VAL A 46 -10.83 -28.37 2.93
C VAL A 46 -10.14 -29.50 2.15
N GLY A 47 -9.61 -30.50 2.85
CA GLY A 47 -8.86 -31.61 2.27
C GLY A 47 -7.44 -31.26 1.84
N GLN A 48 -6.92 -30.07 2.24
CA GLN A 48 -5.59 -29.60 1.86
C GLN A 48 -4.93 -28.83 3.02
N PRO A 49 -3.60 -28.85 3.14
CA PRO A 49 -2.89 -28.03 4.12
C PRO A 49 -3.05 -26.53 3.77
N LEU A 50 -3.31 -25.71 4.80
CA LEU A 50 -3.51 -24.28 4.67
C LEU A 50 -2.28 -23.49 5.07
N VAL A 51 -1.39 -24.09 5.85
CA VAL A 51 -0.14 -23.46 6.29
C VAL A 51 1.07 -24.35 6.00
N VAL A 52 2.19 -23.70 5.71
CA VAL A 52 3.53 -24.29 5.70
C VAL A 52 4.19 -23.97 7.02
N ARG A 53 4.56 -24.99 7.80
CA ARG A 53 5.21 -24.84 9.11
C ARG A 53 6.69 -24.48 8.97
N SER A 54 6.98 -23.36 8.29
CA SER A 54 8.30 -22.76 8.18
C SER A 54 8.53 -21.72 9.31
N ARG A 55 9.72 -21.19 9.41
CA ARG A 55 10.02 -20.02 10.26
C ARG A 55 10.54 -18.89 9.38
N PRO A 56 9.74 -17.82 9.18
CA PRO A 56 8.37 -17.60 9.67
C PRO A 56 7.34 -18.52 8.97
N LEU A 57 6.18 -18.73 9.62
CA LEU A 57 5.04 -19.46 9.07
C LEU A 57 4.55 -18.79 7.79
N ARG A 58 4.13 -19.58 6.80
CA ARG A 58 3.58 -19.10 5.53
C ARG A 58 2.26 -19.79 5.22
N LEU A 59 1.37 -19.11 4.50
CA LEU A 59 0.16 -19.72 3.97
C LEU A 59 0.46 -20.46 2.66
N THR A 60 -0.31 -21.54 2.42
CA THR A 60 -0.41 -22.19 1.11
C THR A 60 -1.35 -21.40 0.20
N GLU A 61 -1.43 -21.72 -1.09
CA GLU A 61 -2.43 -21.09 -1.98
C GLU A 61 -3.88 -21.31 -1.50
N PRO A 62 -4.32 -22.54 -1.08
CA PRO A 62 -5.60 -22.71 -0.42
C PRO A 62 -5.75 -21.89 0.86
N GLY A 63 -4.68 -21.77 1.66
CA GLY A 63 -4.66 -20.94 2.87
C GLY A 63 -4.94 -19.46 2.57
N LYS A 64 -4.35 -18.90 1.51
CA LYS A 64 -4.59 -17.52 1.06
C LYS A 64 -6.05 -17.31 0.59
N VAL A 65 -6.63 -18.29 -0.10
CA VAL A 65 -8.05 -18.24 -0.50
C VAL A 65 -8.95 -18.15 0.72
N LEU A 66 -8.69 -18.99 1.75
CA LEU A 66 -9.48 -18.96 2.96
C LEU A 66 -9.19 -17.74 3.85
N LEU A 67 -7.98 -17.22 3.85
CA LEU A 67 -7.67 -15.97 4.54
C LEU A 67 -8.51 -14.81 3.99
N ARG A 68 -8.61 -14.68 2.67
CA ARG A 68 -9.48 -13.69 2.03
C ARG A 68 -10.92 -13.80 2.53
N PHE A 69 -11.46 -15.02 2.54
CA PHE A 69 -12.81 -15.25 3.03
C PHE A 69 -12.96 -14.93 4.52
N ALA A 70 -11.99 -15.31 5.36
CA ALA A 70 -11.98 -15.00 6.78
C ALA A 70 -12.00 -13.49 7.03
N ARG A 71 -11.16 -12.71 6.35
CA ARG A 71 -11.11 -11.25 6.48
C ARG A 71 -12.39 -10.57 6.02
N GLN A 72 -12.97 -11.03 4.90
CA GLN A 72 -14.26 -10.51 4.44
C GLN A 72 -15.37 -10.77 5.46
N LEU A 73 -15.39 -11.96 6.06
CA LEU A 73 -16.36 -12.31 7.11
C LEU A 73 -16.15 -11.47 8.38
N GLN A 74 -14.90 -11.23 8.78
CA GLN A 74 -14.58 -10.35 9.91
C GLN A 74 -15.06 -8.92 9.64
N ALA A 75 -14.77 -8.36 8.46
CA ALA A 75 -15.23 -7.01 8.10
C ALA A 75 -16.76 -6.89 8.08
N LEU A 76 -17.48 -7.90 7.52
CA LEU A 76 -18.94 -7.92 7.53
C LEU A 76 -19.52 -7.98 8.95
N ARG A 77 -18.94 -8.79 9.85
CA ARG A 77 -19.34 -8.84 11.26
C ARG A 77 -19.15 -7.50 11.95
N ALA A 78 -18.04 -6.85 11.68
CA ALA A 78 -17.71 -5.56 12.19
C ALA A 78 -18.72 -4.49 11.76
N ASP A 79 -19.09 -4.47 10.47
CA ASP A 79 -20.11 -3.57 9.95
C ASP A 79 -21.46 -3.80 10.63
N VAL A 80 -21.92 -5.05 10.76
CA VAL A 80 -23.16 -5.39 11.48
C VAL A 80 -23.11 -4.96 12.94
N SER A 81 -21.98 -5.18 13.64
CA SER A 81 -21.83 -4.75 15.04
C SER A 81 -21.97 -3.23 15.19
N ARG A 82 -21.38 -2.46 14.26
CA ARG A 82 -21.51 -0.99 14.22
C ARG A 82 -22.96 -0.54 13.94
N GLU A 83 -23.66 -1.19 13.01
CA GLU A 83 -25.09 -0.91 12.74
C GLU A 83 -25.98 -1.18 13.96
N LEU A 84 -25.64 -2.20 14.75
CA LEU A 84 -26.34 -2.52 15.99
C LEU A 84 -25.92 -1.64 17.17
N GLY A 85 -25.05 -0.63 16.97
CA GLY A 85 -24.55 0.27 18.01
C GLY A 85 -23.64 -0.41 19.05
N GLN A 86 -23.10 -1.59 18.72
CA GLN A 86 -22.12 -2.27 19.55
C GLN A 86 -20.74 -1.63 19.34
N GLN A 87 -19.96 -1.50 20.41
CA GLN A 87 -18.57 -1.07 20.24
C GLN A 87 -17.78 -2.12 19.48
N ALA A 88 -17.01 -1.67 18.49
CA ALA A 88 -16.08 -2.54 17.78
C ALA A 88 -15.12 -3.23 18.77
N ALA A 89 -14.80 -4.48 18.50
CA ALA A 89 -13.82 -5.18 19.33
C ALA A 89 -12.48 -4.42 19.26
N PRO A 90 -11.74 -4.24 20.36
CA PRO A 90 -10.47 -3.50 20.40
C PRO A 90 -9.41 -4.03 19.42
N GLN A 91 -9.61 -5.25 18.90
CA GLN A 91 -8.70 -5.95 17.99
C GLN A 91 -9.14 -5.89 16.52
N GLU A 92 -10.25 -5.20 16.24
CA GLU A 92 -10.77 -5.10 14.89
C GLU A 92 -9.87 -4.19 14.04
N ARG A 93 -9.15 -4.77 13.11
CA ARG A 93 -8.26 -4.07 12.17
C ARG A 93 -8.78 -4.18 10.75
N LEU A 94 -8.75 -3.08 10.03
CA LEU A 94 -9.05 -3.03 8.62
C LEU A 94 -7.74 -2.76 7.85
N PRO A 95 -7.09 -3.83 7.33
CA PRO A 95 -5.83 -3.67 6.62
C PRO A 95 -6.07 -3.19 5.19
N ILE A 96 -5.37 -2.12 4.80
CA ILE A 96 -5.30 -1.64 3.42
C ILE A 96 -3.84 -1.43 3.02
N ALA A 97 -3.51 -1.70 1.75
CA ALA A 97 -2.17 -1.47 1.23
C ALA A 97 -2.11 -0.16 0.45
N VAL A 98 -1.05 0.60 0.69
CA VAL A 98 -0.78 1.86 -0.03
C VAL A 98 0.67 1.91 -0.45
N ASN A 99 0.96 2.55 -1.57
CA ASN A 99 2.34 2.79 -1.95
C ASN A 99 2.97 3.90 -1.10
N ALA A 100 4.28 3.81 -0.89
CA ALA A 100 5.03 4.71 0.00
C ALA A 100 4.86 6.19 -0.36
N ASP A 101 4.84 6.52 -1.65
CA ASP A 101 4.71 7.90 -2.12
C ASP A 101 3.31 8.47 -1.87
N SER A 102 2.26 7.67 -2.06
CA SER A 102 0.89 8.06 -1.73
C SER A 102 0.72 8.28 -0.22
N LEU A 103 1.29 7.39 0.60
CA LEU A 103 1.27 7.54 2.06
C LEU A 103 1.96 8.82 2.50
N ALA A 104 3.14 9.12 1.95
CA ALA A 104 3.92 10.31 2.29
C ALA A 104 3.31 11.64 1.81
N THR A 105 2.26 11.58 0.97
CA THR A 105 1.71 12.80 0.35
C THR A 105 0.24 13.04 0.67
N TRP A 106 -0.68 12.26 0.12
CA TRP A 106 -2.09 12.59 0.08
C TRP A 106 -3.01 11.62 0.87
N VAL A 107 -2.56 10.38 1.12
CA VAL A 107 -3.40 9.36 1.76
C VAL A 107 -3.73 9.70 3.21
N LEU A 108 -2.75 10.15 4.00
CA LEU A 108 -3.01 10.49 5.41
C LEU A 108 -4.00 11.65 5.55
N PRO A 109 -3.84 12.79 4.85
CA PRO A 109 -4.85 13.84 4.84
C PRO A 109 -6.23 13.38 4.37
N ALA A 110 -6.30 12.50 3.37
CA ALA A 110 -7.55 11.96 2.86
C ALA A 110 -8.30 11.12 3.91
N LEU A 111 -7.57 10.34 4.69
CA LEU A 111 -8.13 9.42 5.70
C LEU A 111 -8.37 10.09 7.07
N ASP A 112 -7.74 11.25 7.35
CA ASP A 112 -7.80 11.90 8.67
C ASP A 112 -9.25 12.10 9.19
N PRO A 113 -10.22 12.59 8.40
CA PRO A 113 -11.60 12.74 8.88
C PRO A 113 -12.22 11.42 9.35
N LEU A 114 -11.97 10.31 8.63
CA LEU A 114 -12.45 8.98 9.03
C LEU A 114 -11.76 8.47 10.28
N VAL A 115 -10.45 8.66 10.39
CA VAL A 115 -9.68 8.26 11.58
C VAL A 115 -10.16 9.02 12.81
N GLN A 116 -10.40 10.33 12.69
CA GLN A 116 -10.94 11.15 13.79
C GLN A 116 -12.36 10.71 14.19
N GLN A 117 -13.18 10.32 13.23
CA GLN A 117 -14.49 9.72 13.51
C GLN A 117 -14.32 8.34 14.19
N GLY A 118 -13.38 7.53 13.73
CA GLY A 118 -13.06 6.21 14.27
C GLY A 118 -12.59 6.22 15.71
N LEU A 119 -11.92 7.27 16.18
CA LEU A 119 -11.56 7.46 17.58
C LEU A 119 -12.81 7.45 18.51
N ARG A 120 -13.96 7.84 18.00
CA ARG A 120 -15.23 7.83 18.73
C ARG A 120 -16.02 6.54 18.57
N GLN A 121 -15.84 5.84 17.43
CA GLN A 121 -16.60 4.65 17.07
C GLN A 121 -15.83 3.34 17.29
N GLY A 122 -14.50 3.44 17.52
CA GLY A 122 -13.67 2.30 17.87
C GLY A 122 -13.37 1.36 16.72
N PHE A 123 -12.79 1.84 15.60
CA PHE A 123 -12.23 0.95 14.58
C PHE A 123 -10.70 1.11 14.48
N GLY A 124 -10.01 0.01 14.16
CA GLY A 124 -8.58 0.01 13.83
C GLY A 124 -8.35 0.11 12.32
N LEU A 125 -7.41 0.96 11.90
CA LEU A 125 -6.90 1.02 10.55
C LEU A 125 -5.46 0.51 10.54
N GLU A 126 -5.16 -0.44 9.65
CA GLU A 126 -3.80 -0.92 9.44
C GLU A 126 -3.34 -0.55 8.02
N LEU A 127 -2.29 0.26 7.94
CA LEU A 127 -1.67 0.65 6.68
C LEU A 127 -0.47 -0.25 6.39
N VAL A 128 -0.58 -1.06 5.34
CA VAL A 128 0.53 -1.86 4.81
C VAL A 128 1.19 -1.09 3.68
N VAL A 129 2.51 -0.90 3.76
CA VAL A 129 3.25 -0.13 2.76
C VAL A 129 4.10 -1.05 1.91
N ASP A 130 3.99 -0.93 0.60
CA ASP A 130 4.86 -1.58 -0.38
C ASP A 130 5.04 -0.63 -1.59
N ASP A 131 5.81 -1.06 -2.57
CA ASP A 131 5.91 -0.39 -3.86
C ASP A 131 4.55 -0.43 -4.61
N GLN A 132 4.29 0.59 -5.41
CA GLN A 132 3.02 0.79 -6.13
C GLN A 132 2.61 -0.40 -7.02
N ASP A 133 3.59 -1.15 -7.53
CA ASP A 133 3.34 -2.30 -8.40
C ASP A 133 3.06 -3.60 -7.62
N PHE A 134 3.29 -3.60 -6.30
CA PHE A 134 3.18 -4.80 -5.45
C PHE A 134 2.02 -4.76 -4.46
N THR A 135 1.44 -3.60 -4.18
CA THR A 135 0.28 -3.46 -3.28
C THR A 135 -0.91 -4.32 -3.72
N HIS A 136 -1.09 -4.53 -5.04
CA HIS A 136 -2.13 -5.38 -5.59
C HIS A 136 -1.94 -6.87 -5.24
N ASP A 137 -0.70 -7.33 -5.04
CA ASP A 137 -0.43 -8.70 -4.61
C ASP A 137 -0.91 -8.98 -3.18
N TRP A 138 -0.83 -7.99 -2.29
CA TRP A 138 -1.38 -8.08 -0.94
C TRP A 138 -2.89 -8.30 -0.96
N LEU A 139 -3.61 -7.59 -1.82
CA LEU A 139 -5.04 -7.77 -2.02
C LEU A 139 -5.36 -9.17 -2.57
N ARG A 140 -4.59 -9.62 -3.57
CA ARG A 140 -4.74 -10.95 -4.17
C ARG A 140 -4.48 -12.07 -3.17
N GLN A 141 -3.54 -11.89 -2.25
CA GLN A 141 -3.21 -12.87 -1.22
C GLN A 141 -4.19 -12.85 -0.04
N GLY A 142 -5.08 -11.87 0.04
CA GLY A 142 -6.02 -11.71 1.15
C GLY A 142 -5.41 -11.12 2.41
N GLU A 143 -4.21 -10.56 2.31
CA GLU A 143 -3.53 -9.88 3.41
C GLU A 143 -4.18 -8.51 3.71
N VAL A 144 -4.80 -7.88 2.71
CA VAL A 144 -5.52 -6.60 2.84
C VAL A 144 -6.90 -6.67 2.19
N LEU A 145 -7.78 -5.75 2.58
CA LEU A 145 -9.15 -5.62 2.05
C LEU A 145 -9.26 -4.59 0.92
N GLY A 146 -8.31 -3.68 0.83
CA GLY A 146 -8.19 -2.72 -0.26
C GLY A 146 -6.75 -2.32 -0.52
N CYS A 147 -6.47 -1.77 -1.70
CA CYS A 147 -5.14 -1.23 -2.01
C CYS A 147 -5.15 -0.10 -3.03
N VAL A 148 -4.18 0.80 -2.90
CA VAL A 148 -3.80 1.75 -3.96
C VAL A 148 -2.73 1.10 -4.82
N SER A 149 -2.97 1.01 -6.15
CA SER A 149 -2.10 0.29 -7.09
C SER A 149 -2.09 0.95 -8.47
N THR A 150 -1.09 0.61 -9.29
CA THR A 150 -1.01 0.99 -10.71
C THR A 150 -1.84 0.09 -11.62
N VAL A 151 -2.27 -1.07 -11.15
CA VAL A 151 -3.06 -2.03 -11.92
C VAL A 151 -4.45 -1.47 -12.18
N SER A 152 -4.88 -1.47 -13.45
CA SER A 152 -6.22 -0.99 -13.84
C SER A 152 -7.29 -2.09 -13.84
N GLN A 153 -6.89 -3.36 -13.80
CA GLN A 153 -7.81 -4.50 -13.88
C GLN A 153 -8.22 -4.97 -12.49
N ALA A 154 -9.53 -5.06 -12.25
CA ALA A 154 -10.06 -5.58 -11.00
C ALA A 154 -9.80 -7.08 -10.84
N LEU A 155 -9.46 -7.52 -9.63
CA LEU A 155 -9.52 -8.93 -9.26
C LEU A 155 -10.99 -9.40 -9.22
N ARG A 156 -11.19 -10.70 -9.46
CA ARG A 156 -12.54 -11.29 -9.33
C ARG A 156 -13.10 -11.08 -7.92
N GLY A 157 -14.24 -10.43 -7.81
CA GLY A 157 -14.89 -10.09 -6.55
C GLY A 157 -14.43 -8.75 -5.95
N CYS A 158 -13.54 -8.02 -6.64
CA CYS A 158 -13.17 -6.66 -6.28
C CYS A 158 -13.85 -5.65 -7.20
N VAL A 159 -13.95 -4.42 -6.71
CA VAL A 159 -14.21 -3.22 -7.51
C VAL A 159 -12.91 -2.46 -7.68
N VAL A 160 -12.78 -1.72 -8.78
CA VAL A 160 -11.66 -0.82 -9.05
C VAL A 160 -12.19 0.57 -9.40
N GLN A 161 -11.54 1.59 -8.86
CA GLN A 161 -11.85 2.97 -9.12
C GLN A 161 -10.58 3.74 -9.48
N PRO A 162 -10.54 4.50 -10.59
CA PRO A 162 -9.42 5.37 -10.90
C PRO A 162 -9.34 6.49 -9.88
N LEU A 163 -8.12 6.81 -9.44
CA LEU A 163 -7.85 7.88 -8.48
C LEU A 163 -7.27 9.13 -9.16
N GLY A 164 -6.42 8.96 -10.17
CA GLY A 164 -5.72 10.04 -10.86
C GLY A 164 -4.25 9.72 -11.08
N ARG A 165 -3.52 10.67 -11.67
CA ARG A 165 -2.10 10.51 -12.01
C ARG A 165 -1.21 11.20 -10.99
N MET A 166 -0.30 10.46 -10.39
CA MET A 166 0.80 11.01 -9.62
C MET A 166 1.92 11.40 -10.58
N ARG A 167 2.35 12.65 -10.52
CA ARG A 167 3.46 13.18 -11.31
C ARG A 167 4.76 13.09 -10.56
N TYR A 168 5.81 12.68 -11.26
CA TYR A 168 7.18 12.62 -10.76
C TYR A 168 8.05 13.57 -11.55
N VAL A 169 8.89 14.31 -10.84
CA VAL A 169 9.84 15.27 -11.39
C VAL A 169 11.22 15.01 -10.82
N ALA A 170 12.26 15.46 -11.52
CA ALA A 170 13.62 15.31 -11.03
C ALA A 170 14.10 16.57 -10.31
N ALA A 171 14.84 16.39 -9.22
CA ALA A 171 15.45 17.47 -8.47
C ALA A 171 16.81 17.08 -7.87
N VAL A 172 17.59 18.10 -7.55
CA VAL A 172 18.87 18.02 -6.84
C VAL A 172 18.96 19.13 -5.80
N SER A 173 19.87 19.00 -4.83
CA SER A 173 20.20 20.14 -3.96
C SER A 173 21.01 21.21 -4.71
N PRO A 174 20.95 22.50 -4.28
CA PRO A 174 21.75 23.56 -4.87
C PRO A 174 23.25 23.27 -4.84
N ALA A 175 23.75 22.71 -3.75
CA ALA A 175 25.16 22.33 -3.62
C ALA A 175 25.55 21.24 -4.62
N PHE A 176 24.71 20.20 -4.81
CA PHE A 176 24.96 19.17 -5.81
C PHE A 176 24.97 19.77 -7.23
N ALA A 177 24.01 20.64 -7.54
CA ALA A 177 23.96 21.30 -8.85
C ALA A 177 25.23 22.11 -9.13
N GLN A 178 25.68 22.90 -8.17
CA GLN A 178 26.89 23.74 -8.29
C GLN A 178 28.14 22.89 -8.56
N HIS A 179 28.32 21.77 -7.88
CA HIS A 179 29.55 20.96 -7.97
C HIS A 179 29.53 19.97 -9.12
N HIS A 180 28.38 19.38 -9.42
CA HIS A 180 28.27 18.26 -10.35
C HIS A 180 27.52 18.56 -11.64
N LEU A 181 26.75 19.66 -11.68
CA LEU A 181 25.91 20.03 -12.81
C LEU A 181 26.11 21.49 -13.25
N PRO A 182 27.34 22.00 -13.41
CA PRO A 182 27.57 23.40 -13.78
C PRO A 182 26.99 23.77 -15.15
N GLN A 183 26.80 22.76 -16.02
CA GLN A 183 26.17 22.89 -17.35
C GLN A 183 24.80 22.16 -17.44
N GLY A 184 24.24 21.77 -16.29
CA GLY A 184 23.02 21.00 -16.22
C GLY A 184 23.19 19.51 -16.48
N LEU A 185 22.07 18.77 -16.34
CA LEU A 185 22.01 17.33 -16.62
C LEU A 185 21.78 17.08 -18.12
N SER A 186 22.59 16.19 -18.70
CA SER A 186 22.59 15.89 -20.12
C SER A 186 22.77 14.40 -20.41
N ALA A 187 22.55 13.99 -21.65
CA ALA A 187 22.81 12.63 -22.11
C ALA A 187 24.30 12.22 -21.99
N ALA A 188 25.22 13.18 -21.94
CA ALA A 188 26.65 12.91 -21.83
C ALA A 188 27.14 12.69 -20.39
N ASN A 189 26.44 13.23 -19.38
CA ASN A 189 26.92 13.19 -18.00
C ASN A 189 26.05 12.39 -17.01
N PHE A 190 24.79 12.04 -17.35
CA PHE A 190 23.89 11.36 -16.40
C PHE A 190 24.45 10.05 -15.86
N ALA A 191 25.15 9.27 -16.68
CA ALA A 191 25.66 7.95 -16.30
C ALA A 191 26.81 8.02 -15.25
N GLN A 192 27.41 9.20 -15.07
CA GLN A 192 28.47 9.43 -14.09
C GLN A 192 27.95 9.98 -12.77
N LEU A 193 26.67 10.31 -12.70
CA LEU A 193 26.04 10.93 -11.55
C LEU A 193 25.20 9.90 -10.78
N PRO A 194 25.23 9.94 -9.44
CA PRO A 194 24.39 9.08 -8.65
C PRO A 194 22.91 9.46 -8.78
N PHE A 195 22.05 8.48 -9.04
CA PHE A 195 20.61 8.58 -8.94
C PHE A 195 20.14 7.89 -7.67
N LEU A 196 19.24 8.53 -6.94
CA LEU A 196 18.56 7.91 -5.83
C LEU A 196 17.48 6.99 -6.36
N VAL A 197 17.32 5.82 -5.75
CA VAL A 197 16.35 4.79 -6.13
C VAL A 197 15.68 4.28 -4.86
N PHE A 198 14.37 4.07 -4.88
CA PHE A 198 13.65 3.60 -3.70
C PHE A 198 14.06 2.15 -3.35
N ASN A 199 13.96 1.26 -4.31
CA ASN A 199 14.38 -0.13 -4.17
C ASN A 199 14.75 -0.72 -5.55
N ARG A 200 15.14 -2.00 -5.60
CA ARG A 200 15.57 -2.66 -6.85
C ARG A 200 14.45 -2.89 -7.88
N LYS A 201 13.21 -2.64 -7.51
CA LYS A 201 12.03 -2.81 -8.36
C LYS A 201 11.55 -1.46 -8.93
N ASP A 202 11.98 -0.35 -8.31
CA ASP A 202 11.63 1.00 -8.72
C ASP A 202 12.39 1.37 -10.01
N ASP A 203 11.66 1.64 -11.07
CA ASP A 203 12.20 2.03 -12.37
C ASP A 203 11.88 3.48 -12.78
N ASN A 204 11.28 4.26 -11.89
CA ASN A 204 10.89 5.66 -12.14
C ASN A 204 12.08 6.50 -12.66
N GLN A 205 13.29 6.31 -12.10
CA GLN A 205 14.49 7.03 -12.50
C GLN A 205 14.94 6.63 -13.90
N VAL A 206 14.87 5.33 -14.21
CA VAL A 206 15.20 4.79 -15.54
C VAL A 206 14.21 5.31 -16.57
N GLN A 207 12.91 5.29 -16.27
CA GLN A 207 11.86 5.83 -17.15
C GLN A 207 12.03 7.34 -17.37
N TRP A 208 12.33 8.09 -16.30
CA TRP A 208 12.54 9.53 -16.39
C TRP A 208 13.76 9.87 -17.28
N VAL A 209 14.92 9.20 -17.07
CA VAL A 209 16.13 9.41 -17.88
C VAL A 209 15.91 8.98 -19.33
N ALA A 210 15.22 7.86 -19.54
CA ALA A 210 14.84 7.39 -20.87
C ALA A 210 14.02 8.46 -21.62
N LYS A 211 13.03 9.03 -20.95
CA LYS A 211 12.19 10.11 -21.50
C LYS A 211 12.97 11.40 -21.71
N ALA A 212 13.82 11.79 -20.77
CA ALA A 212 14.58 13.03 -20.80
C ALA A 212 15.58 13.09 -21.97
N PHE A 213 16.14 11.95 -22.34
CA PHE A 213 17.23 11.87 -23.33
C PHE A 213 16.94 10.98 -24.55
N GLY A 214 15.72 10.45 -24.66
CA GLY A 214 15.33 9.58 -25.79
C GLY A 214 16.07 8.23 -25.79
N LEU A 215 16.40 7.69 -24.63
CA LEU A 215 17.15 6.44 -24.46
C LEU A 215 16.22 5.25 -24.21
N ARG A 216 16.63 4.04 -24.60
CA ARG A 216 15.82 2.80 -24.43
C ARG A 216 16.27 2.12 -23.17
N SER A 217 16.91 2.15 -22.33
CA SER A 217 17.33 1.41 -21.12
C SER A 217 18.63 2.00 -20.56
N PRO A 218 18.56 3.23 -20.08
CA PRO A 218 19.73 3.87 -19.50
C PRO A 218 20.21 3.09 -18.27
N ARG A 219 21.53 2.96 -18.11
CA ARG A 219 22.14 2.43 -16.89
C ARG A 219 22.49 3.59 -15.99
N LEU A 220 22.06 3.49 -14.74
CA LEU A 220 22.24 4.53 -13.72
C LEU A 220 23.28 4.08 -12.69
N LEU A 221 23.98 5.03 -12.10
CA LEU A 221 24.72 4.82 -10.86
C LEU A 221 23.73 4.98 -9.69
N GLU A 222 23.31 3.87 -9.08
CA GLU A 222 22.19 3.83 -8.17
C GLU A 222 22.61 3.92 -6.70
N ARG A 223 21.85 4.67 -5.91
CA ARG A 223 21.90 4.72 -4.44
C ARG A 223 20.52 4.45 -3.87
N TYR A 224 20.37 3.38 -3.10
CA TYR A 224 19.08 2.92 -2.60
C TYR A 224 18.70 3.57 -1.29
N VAL A 225 17.51 4.18 -1.23
CA VAL A 225 16.91 4.80 -0.04
C VAL A 225 15.45 4.38 0.07
N PRO A 226 15.13 3.29 0.81
CA PRO A 226 13.81 2.65 0.80
C PRO A 226 12.80 3.30 1.76
N SER A 227 12.65 4.61 1.68
CA SER A 227 11.66 5.41 2.40
C SER A 227 11.41 6.68 1.60
N SER A 228 10.15 6.98 1.27
CA SER A 228 9.79 8.15 0.45
C SER A 228 10.25 9.47 1.09
N GLU A 229 10.07 9.63 2.40
CA GLU A 229 10.50 10.82 3.13
C GLU A 229 12.03 10.92 3.23
N ALA A 230 12.70 9.81 3.59
CA ALA A 230 14.17 9.79 3.68
C ALA A 230 14.80 9.98 2.29
N TYR A 231 14.15 9.53 1.22
CA TYR A 231 14.56 9.74 -0.16
C TYR A 231 14.64 11.24 -0.50
N VAL A 232 13.57 11.98 -0.21
CA VAL A 232 13.55 13.45 -0.41
C VAL A 232 14.60 14.13 0.47
N HIS A 233 14.81 13.66 1.70
CA HIS A 233 15.84 14.18 2.56
C HIS A 233 17.25 13.93 1.99
N ALA A 234 17.50 12.77 1.42
CA ALA A 234 18.78 12.45 0.76
C ALA A 234 19.04 13.35 -0.48
N ILE A 235 17.98 13.70 -1.26
CA ILE A 235 18.14 14.72 -2.32
C ILE A 235 18.63 16.05 -1.74
N ARG A 236 18.00 16.53 -0.66
CA ARG A 236 18.37 17.78 0.03
C ARG A 236 19.81 17.75 0.54
N MET A 237 20.28 16.61 1.03
CA MET A 237 21.66 16.41 1.46
C MET A 237 22.68 16.33 0.30
N GLY A 238 22.21 16.33 -0.96
CA GLY A 238 23.09 16.26 -2.12
C GLY A 238 23.64 14.87 -2.44
N TRP A 239 22.92 13.81 -2.08
CA TRP A 239 23.37 12.45 -2.35
C TRP A 239 23.28 12.06 -3.83
N GLY A 240 22.52 12.81 -4.63
CA GLY A 240 22.35 12.54 -6.04
C GLY A 240 21.12 13.21 -6.65
N VAL A 241 20.85 12.83 -7.88
CA VAL A 241 19.63 13.19 -8.61
C VAL A 241 18.49 12.32 -8.08
N GLY A 242 17.39 12.93 -7.65
CA GLY A 242 16.20 12.20 -7.24
C GLY A 242 15.04 12.47 -8.18
N VAL A 243 14.27 11.42 -8.47
CA VAL A 243 12.97 11.49 -9.17
C VAL A 243 11.91 11.11 -8.17
N ALA A 244 11.06 12.05 -7.78
CA ALA A 244 10.09 11.87 -6.71
C ALA A 244 8.78 12.59 -7.04
N PRO A 245 7.70 12.33 -6.28
CA PRO A 245 6.42 12.99 -6.47
C PRO A 245 6.54 14.52 -6.49
N GLU A 246 5.93 15.15 -7.49
CA GLU A 246 5.87 16.62 -7.58
C GLU A 246 5.25 17.21 -6.30
N LEU A 247 4.28 16.53 -5.68
CA LEU A 247 3.68 16.90 -4.40
C LEU A 247 4.70 17.09 -3.26
N GLN A 248 5.78 16.30 -3.24
CA GLN A 248 6.85 16.43 -2.24
C GLN A 248 7.90 17.47 -2.64
N LEU A 249 8.24 17.53 -3.93
CA LEU A 249 9.36 18.34 -4.39
C LEU A 249 8.98 19.80 -4.68
N ALA A 250 7.77 20.08 -5.18
CA ALA A 250 7.36 21.44 -5.55
C ALA A 250 7.45 22.45 -4.39
N PRO A 251 7.03 22.13 -3.15
CA PRO A 251 7.19 23.06 -2.02
C PRO A 251 8.65 23.34 -1.68
N LEU A 252 9.54 22.34 -1.84
CA LEU A 252 10.97 22.49 -1.56
C LEU A 252 11.67 23.31 -2.67
N ILE A 253 11.26 23.10 -3.92
CA ILE A 253 11.75 23.88 -5.07
C ILE A 253 11.32 25.33 -4.92
N ALA A 254 10.06 25.58 -4.55
CA ALA A 254 9.56 26.95 -4.33
C ALA A 254 10.31 27.72 -3.24
N ARG A 255 10.82 27.01 -2.21
CA ARG A 255 11.65 27.58 -1.15
C ARG A 255 13.15 27.67 -1.50
N GLY A 256 13.56 27.18 -2.68
CA GLY A 256 14.97 27.13 -3.08
C GLY A 256 15.81 26.08 -2.34
N GLU A 257 15.18 25.17 -1.61
CA GLU A 257 15.87 24.05 -0.93
C GLU A 257 16.30 22.98 -1.92
N LEU A 258 15.60 22.87 -3.04
CA LEU A 258 15.91 21.99 -4.18
C LEU A 258 15.84 22.79 -5.49
N LEU A 259 16.55 22.30 -6.49
CA LEU A 259 16.50 22.79 -7.85
C LEU A 259 15.87 21.72 -8.76
N ALA A 260 14.86 22.12 -9.55
CA ALA A 260 14.31 21.24 -10.55
C ALA A 260 15.33 20.96 -11.67
N VAL A 261 15.43 19.71 -12.06
CA VAL A 261 16.28 19.27 -13.17
C VAL A 261 15.37 18.92 -14.34
N ARG A 262 15.57 19.60 -15.49
CA ARG A 262 14.73 19.42 -16.68
C ARG A 262 13.24 19.48 -16.35
N PRO A 263 12.72 20.62 -15.89
CA PRO A 263 11.36 20.75 -15.35
C PRO A 263 10.26 20.44 -16.37
N GLU A 264 10.61 20.42 -17.66
CA GLU A 264 9.73 20.03 -18.76
C GLU A 264 9.50 18.51 -18.82
N VAL A 265 10.37 17.71 -18.19
CA VAL A 265 10.28 16.25 -18.19
C VAL A 265 9.58 15.75 -16.94
N ARG A 266 8.46 15.08 -17.14
CA ARG A 266 7.66 14.45 -16.07
C ARG A 266 7.31 13.03 -16.46
N ILE A 267 7.23 12.14 -15.50
CA ILE A 267 6.55 10.86 -15.66
C ILE A 267 5.25 10.88 -14.87
N GLU A 268 4.26 10.17 -15.35
CA GLU A 268 2.93 10.11 -14.74
C GLU A 268 2.58 8.66 -14.48
N VAL A 269 2.17 8.38 -13.26
CA VAL A 269 1.76 7.05 -12.82
C VAL A 269 0.28 7.11 -12.47
N MET A 270 -0.54 6.36 -13.20
CA MET A 270 -1.97 6.26 -12.94
C MET A 270 -2.22 5.37 -11.74
N LEU A 271 -2.95 5.86 -10.76
CA LEU A 271 -3.29 5.14 -9.54
C LEU A 271 -4.76 4.74 -9.54
N HIS A 272 -5.03 3.59 -8.95
CA HIS A 272 -6.36 3.02 -8.80
C HIS A 272 -6.56 2.55 -7.36
N TRP A 273 -7.77 2.73 -6.84
CA TRP A 273 -8.22 2.08 -5.62
C TRP A 273 -8.89 0.77 -5.96
N HIS A 274 -8.47 -0.32 -5.33
CA HIS A 274 -9.08 -1.63 -5.40
C HIS A 274 -9.58 -2.02 -4.03
N GLN A 275 -10.78 -2.61 -3.97
CA GLN A 275 -11.31 -3.17 -2.73
C GLN A 275 -12.18 -4.40 -2.99
N TRP A 276 -12.29 -5.27 -2.00
CA TRP A 276 -13.27 -6.35 -2.02
C TRP A 276 -14.67 -5.77 -1.94
N LYS A 277 -15.60 -6.30 -2.75
CA LYS A 277 -17.02 -6.01 -2.63
C LYS A 277 -17.60 -6.87 -1.51
N LEU A 278 -17.80 -6.26 -0.32
CA LEU A 278 -18.25 -6.97 0.88
C LEU A 278 -19.78 -7.08 0.94
N GLN A 279 -20.48 -6.04 0.51
CA GLN A 279 -21.95 -5.98 0.55
C GLN A 279 -22.50 -5.74 -0.85
N PRO A 280 -23.72 -6.25 -1.17
CA PRO A 280 -24.43 -5.81 -2.34
C PRO A 280 -24.89 -4.35 -2.16
N ASP A 281 -24.89 -3.57 -3.26
CA ASP A 281 -25.40 -2.21 -3.25
C ASP A 281 -26.90 -2.23 -2.86
N GLN A 282 -27.21 -1.77 -1.65
CA GLN A 282 -28.58 -1.61 -1.17
C GLN A 282 -28.88 -0.11 -1.04
N PRO A 283 -29.88 0.43 -1.77
CA PRO A 283 -30.26 1.83 -1.66
C PRO A 283 -30.70 2.14 -0.22
N GLY A 284 -30.06 3.15 0.42
CA GLY A 284 -30.39 3.61 1.75
C GLY A 284 -29.69 2.91 2.91
N ALA A 285 -28.87 1.88 2.67
CA ALA A 285 -28.03 1.30 3.70
C ALA A 285 -26.81 2.22 3.98
N PRO A 286 -26.35 2.31 5.26
CA PRO A 286 -25.10 3.01 5.55
C PRO A 286 -23.93 2.34 4.80
N ALA A 287 -23.03 3.17 4.26
CA ALA A 287 -21.86 2.64 3.56
C ALA A 287 -20.96 1.85 4.53
N ALA A 288 -20.52 0.66 4.12
CA ALA A 288 -19.55 -0.12 4.86
C ALA A 288 -18.27 0.71 5.10
N LEU A 289 -17.52 0.44 6.16
CA LEU A 289 -16.30 1.20 6.48
C LEU A 289 -15.29 1.17 5.33
N LEU A 290 -15.15 0.04 4.65
CA LEU A 290 -14.26 -0.09 3.49
C LEU A 290 -14.68 0.82 2.33
N ASP A 291 -15.99 0.99 2.11
CA ASP A 291 -16.52 1.91 1.09
C ASP A 291 -16.30 3.37 1.48
N GLN A 292 -16.45 3.70 2.77
CA GLN A 292 -16.13 5.04 3.29
C GLN A 292 -14.65 5.37 3.08
N ILE A 293 -13.74 4.41 3.30
CA ILE A 293 -12.31 4.57 3.01
C ILE A 293 -12.10 4.82 1.52
N GLY A 294 -12.71 4.03 0.65
CA GLY A 294 -12.64 4.21 -0.80
C GLY A 294 -13.10 5.60 -1.24
N HIS A 295 -14.22 6.08 -0.71
CA HIS A 295 -14.73 7.43 -0.97
C HIS A 295 -13.78 8.53 -0.47
N ALA A 296 -13.22 8.38 0.73
CA ALA A 296 -12.27 9.35 1.29
C ALA A 296 -10.98 9.41 0.46
N LEU A 297 -10.45 8.26 0.04
CA LEU A 297 -9.28 8.19 -0.85
C LEU A 297 -9.59 8.81 -2.21
N ALA A 298 -10.75 8.55 -2.81
CA ALA A 298 -11.14 9.17 -4.07
C ALA A 298 -11.28 10.69 -3.96
N ALA A 299 -11.89 11.19 -2.88
CA ALA A 299 -11.99 12.63 -2.63
C ALA A 299 -10.62 13.29 -2.42
N GLY A 300 -9.74 12.68 -1.62
CA GLY A 300 -8.38 13.17 -1.41
C GLY A 300 -7.54 13.15 -2.69
N ALA A 301 -7.65 12.09 -3.48
CA ALA A 301 -6.99 11.96 -4.77
C ALA A 301 -7.46 13.02 -5.77
N ALA A 302 -8.76 13.33 -5.80
CA ALA A 302 -9.31 14.38 -6.68
C ALA A 302 -8.73 15.79 -6.39
N VAL A 303 -8.29 16.03 -5.17
CA VAL A 303 -7.63 17.29 -4.77
C VAL A 303 -6.12 17.27 -5.07
N ALA A 304 -5.47 16.12 -4.86
CA ALA A 304 -4.02 16.02 -4.87
C ALA A 304 -3.43 15.57 -6.22
N LEU A 305 -4.13 14.71 -6.95
CA LEU A 305 -3.62 14.09 -8.17
C LEU A 305 -4.13 14.82 -9.43
N HIS A 306 -3.50 14.53 -10.55
CA HIS A 306 -3.88 15.06 -11.87
C HIS A 306 -4.86 14.10 -12.57
N HIS A 307 -5.83 14.64 -13.26
CA HIS A 307 -6.87 13.90 -13.99
C HIS A 307 -6.68 13.95 -15.51
#